data_0da0e55582045bdb90c1d87a3a27c237
#
_entry.id   0da0e55582045bdb90c1d87a3a27c237
#
_cell.length_a   1.000
_cell.length_b   1.000
_cell.length_c   1.000
_cell.angle_alpha   90.00
_cell.angle_beta   90.00
_cell.angle_gamma   90.00
#
_symmetry.space_group_name_H-M   'P 1'
#
loop_
_entity.id
_entity.type
_entity.pdbx_description
1 polymer ?
#
loop_
_entity_poly.entity_id
_entity_poly.type
_entity_poly.pdbx_seq_one_letter_code
_entity_poly.pdbx_strand_id
1 'polypeptide(L)'
;MRFLKGGVFALLLIACVPSSAQDMPSTMTAQEKANVKMVLNWWREVIVAHHVELAPKYQAEDYIQHNPNIPTGRAAFVKFFGSLGPPTPIPDRLPDPPAVAFGKGDYVVLVWNHSAVDPANPGRTYSYNSFDCLRIQNGKVQEHWDDAQKQAPRPARGN
;
A
#
# COMPACT_ATOMS: atom_id res chain seq x y z
N MET A 1 -77.01 -12.00 20.10
CA MET A 1 -76.21 -12.13 18.87
C MET A 1 -74.95 -11.27 19.01
N ARG A 2 -73.79 -11.87 19.27
CA ARG A 2 -72.49 -11.20 19.41
C ARG A 2 -71.63 -11.62 18.22
N PHE A 3 -71.32 -10.65 17.34
CA PHE A 3 -70.41 -10.88 16.24
C PHE A 3 -68.96 -10.71 16.73
N LEU A 4 -68.19 -11.80 16.65
CA LEU A 4 -66.72 -11.75 16.83
C LEU A 4 -66.15 -11.20 15.53
N LYS A 5 -65.44 -10.07 15.64
CA LYS A 5 -64.54 -9.60 14.54
C LYS A 5 -63.22 -10.28 14.68
N GLY A 6 -62.91 -11.20 13.75
CA GLY A 6 -61.59 -11.80 13.64
C GLY A 6 -60.59 -10.80 13.03
N GLY A 7 -59.63 -10.40 13.81
CA GLY A 7 -58.48 -9.60 13.28
C GLY A 7 -57.45 -10.56 12.68
N VAL A 8 -57.19 -10.36 11.38
CA VAL A 8 -56.08 -11.03 10.69
C VAL A 8 -54.77 -10.33 11.06
N PHE A 9 -53.97 -10.97 11.87
CA PHE A 9 -52.60 -10.51 12.13
C PHE A 9 -51.72 -10.98 10.95
N ALA A 10 -51.33 -10.02 10.09
CA ALA A 10 -50.35 -10.28 9.07
C ALA A 10 -48.94 -10.32 9.72
N LEU A 11 -48.37 -11.52 9.83
CA LEU A 11 -47.00 -11.73 10.27
C LEU A 11 -46.06 -11.25 9.16
N LEU A 12 -45.44 -10.08 9.33
CA LEU A 12 -44.38 -9.61 8.44
C LEU A 12 -43.11 -10.43 8.72
N LEU A 13 -42.86 -11.44 7.90
CA LEU A 13 -41.58 -12.15 7.86
C LEU A 13 -40.52 -11.19 7.30
N ILE A 14 -39.75 -10.55 8.18
CA ILE A 14 -38.52 -9.86 7.77
C ILE A 14 -37.54 -10.96 7.36
N ALA A 15 -37.42 -11.17 6.06
CA ALA A 15 -36.36 -11.99 5.49
C ALA A 15 -35.03 -11.30 5.81
N CYS A 16 -34.29 -11.83 6.79
CA CYS A 16 -32.90 -11.50 7.02
C CYS A 16 -32.13 -11.96 5.77
N VAL A 17 -31.90 -11.05 4.82
CA VAL A 17 -31.00 -11.30 3.70
C VAL A 17 -29.62 -11.43 4.34
N PRO A 18 -28.94 -12.60 4.27
CA PRO A 18 -27.57 -12.69 4.73
C PRO A 18 -26.79 -11.65 3.93
N SER A 19 -26.13 -10.73 4.63
CA SER A 19 -25.12 -9.86 4.05
C SER A 19 -24.10 -10.81 3.42
N SER A 20 -24.17 -10.99 2.10
CA SER A 20 -23.15 -11.73 1.39
C SER A 20 -21.84 -11.02 1.69
N ALA A 21 -20.96 -11.66 2.45
CA ALA A 21 -19.56 -11.34 2.44
C ALA A 21 -19.22 -11.21 0.95
N GLN A 22 -18.87 -10.00 0.50
CA GLN A 22 -18.57 -9.77 -0.91
C GLN A 22 -17.47 -10.77 -1.24
N ASP A 23 -17.78 -11.72 -2.13
CA ASP A 23 -16.81 -12.64 -2.67
C ASP A 23 -15.72 -11.78 -3.31
N MET A 24 -14.64 -11.57 -2.55
CA MET A 24 -13.46 -10.90 -3.09
C MET A 24 -13.00 -11.75 -4.26
N PRO A 25 -12.93 -11.20 -5.49
CA PRO A 25 -12.51 -11.99 -6.63
C PRO A 25 -11.14 -12.60 -6.32
N SER A 26 -11.08 -13.92 -6.29
CA SER A 26 -9.88 -14.70 -5.95
C SER A 26 -8.74 -14.50 -6.96
N THR A 27 -9.01 -13.81 -8.08
CA THR A 27 -8.03 -13.60 -9.15
C THR A 27 -8.02 -12.15 -9.60
N MET A 28 -6.81 -11.58 -9.67
CA MET A 28 -6.58 -10.28 -10.28
C MET A 28 -6.83 -10.34 -11.79
N THR A 29 -7.41 -9.28 -12.35
CA THR A 29 -7.49 -9.05 -13.80
C THR A 29 -6.09 -8.88 -14.41
N ALA A 30 -5.99 -8.92 -15.72
CA ALA A 30 -4.71 -8.68 -16.41
C ALA A 30 -4.14 -7.28 -16.11
N GLN A 31 -5.01 -6.26 -16.02
CA GLN A 31 -4.60 -4.89 -15.68
C GLN A 31 -4.11 -4.79 -14.23
N GLU A 32 -4.81 -5.39 -13.28
CA GLU A 32 -4.38 -5.40 -11.87
C GLU A 32 -3.03 -6.10 -11.70
N LYS A 33 -2.80 -7.22 -12.39
CA LYS A 33 -1.48 -7.90 -12.42
C LYS A 33 -0.40 -7.02 -13.04
N ALA A 34 -0.71 -6.29 -14.11
CA ALA A 34 0.24 -5.36 -14.74
C ALA A 34 0.59 -4.21 -13.80
N ASN A 35 -0.39 -3.65 -13.07
CA ASN A 35 -0.18 -2.62 -12.06
C ASN A 35 0.73 -3.12 -10.93
N VAL A 36 0.46 -4.30 -10.37
CA VAL A 36 1.33 -4.92 -9.35
C VAL A 36 2.76 -5.10 -9.87
N LYS A 37 2.93 -5.65 -11.07
CA LYS A 37 4.26 -5.82 -11.67
C LYS A 37 4.99 -4.50 -11.85
N MET A 38 4.31 -3.46 -12.30
CA MET A 38 4.88 -2.13 -12.47
C MET A 38 5.35 -1.55 -11.13
N VAL A 39 4.53 -1.66 -10.08
CA VAL A 39 4.87 -1.18 -8.72
C VAL A 39 6.08 -1.95 -8.17
N LEU A 40 6.13 -3.28 -8.31
CA LEU A 40 7.27 -4.07 -7.85
C LEU A 40 8.57 -3.74 -8.62
N ASN A 41 8.49 -3.43 -9.92
CA ASN A 41 9.63 -2.95 -10.68
C ASN A 41 10.09 -1.57 -10.22
N TRP A 42 9.15 -0.63 -9.99
CA TRP A 42 9.45 0.68 -9.42
C TRP A 42 10.15 0.54 -8.07
N TRP A 43 9.64 -0.34 -7.20
CA TRP A 43 10.25 -0.59 -5.89
C TRP A 43 11.69 -1.10 -6.03
N ARG A 44 11.89 -2.08 -6.91
CA ARG A 44 13.19 -2.70 -7.15
C ARG A 44 14.21 -1.71 -7.74
N GLU A 45 13.80 -0.94 -8.75
CA GLU A 45 14.71 -0.09 -9.51
C GLU A 45 14.96 1.26 -8.79
N VAL A 46 13.89 1.88 -8.28
CA VAL A 46 13.97 3.25 -7.76
C VAL A 46 14.20 3.27 -6.24
N ILE A 47 13.47 2.44 -5.48
CA ILE A 47 13.57 2.46 -4.01
C ILE A 47 14.77 1.65 -3.52
N VAL A 48 14.90 0.39 -3.97
CA VAL A 48 15.94 -0.53 -3.50
C VAL A 48 17.30 -0.24 -4.14
N ALA A 49 17.34 -0.09 -5.46
CA ALA A 49 18.58 0.17 -6.18
C ALA A 49 18.96 1.66 -6.28
N HIS A 50 18.15 2.58 -5.76
CA HIS A 50 18.38 4.03 -5.72
C HIS A 50 18.52 4.69 -7.11
N HIS A 51 17.98 4.10 -8.17
CA HIS A 51 17.95 4.71 -9.50
C HIS A 51 16.82 5.75 -9.60
N VAL A 52 16.95 6.84 -8.86
CA VAL A 52 15.93 7.91 -8.78
C VAL A 52 15.70 8.61 -10.11
N GLU A 53 16.66 8.58 -11.03
CA GLU A 53 16.53 9.07 -12.41
C GLU A 53 15.48 8.29 -13.21
N LEU A 54 15.13 7.08 -12.79
CA LEU A 54 14.06 6.27 -13.38
C LEU A 54 12.66 6.64 -12.85
N ALA A 55 12.55 7.51 -11.84
CA ALA A 55 11.26 7.93 -11.30
C ALA A 55 10.27 8.42 -12.37
N PRO A 56 10.65 9.17 -13.42
CA PRO A 56 9.75 9.59 -14.49
C PRO A 56 9.11 8.42 -15.27
N LYS A 57 9.75 7.26 -15.30
CA LYS A 57 9.20 6.03 -15.91
C LYS A 57 7.99 5.51 -15.13
N TYR A 58 7.99 5.68 -13.81
CA TYR A 58 7.06 5.03 -12.89
C TYR A 58 6.08 5.98 -12.22
N GLN A 59 6.47 7.22 -11.94
CA GLN A 59 5.67 8.19 -11.18
C GLN A 59 5.12 9.30 -12.08
N ALA A 60 3.91 9.77 -11.76
CA ALA A 60 3.37 10.99 -12.31
C ALA A 60 4.20 12.21 -11.85
N GLU A 61 4.19 13.28 -12.62
CA GLU A 61 4.91 14.52 -12.26
C GLU A 61 4.32 15.15 -10.99
N ASP A 62 3.00 15.16 -10.93
CA ASP A 62 2.18 15.65 -9.83
C ASP A 62 1.88 14.57 -8.79
N TYR A 63 2.78 13.57 -8.64
CA TYR A 63 2.69 12.51 -7.66
C TYR A 63 2.38 13.03 -6.25
N ILE A 64 1.39 12.44 -5.60
CA ILE A 64 0.95 12.81 -4.26
C ILE A 64 1.48 11.80 -3.23
N GLN A 65 2.23 12.31 -2.26
CA GLN A 65 2.74 11.53 -1.14
C GLN A 65 1.93 11.83 0.12
N HIS A 66 1.36 10.77 0.75
CA HIS A 66 0.60 10.91 1.98
C HIS A 66 1.42 10.57 3.24
N ASN A 67 2.67 10.07 3.09
CA ASN A 67 3.61 9.94 4.21
C ASN A 67 4.02 11.33 4.71
N PRO A 68 3.78 11.67 5.99
CA PRO A 68 4.03 13.02 6.52
C PRO A 68 5.52 13.40 6.62
N ASN A 69 6.43 12.43 6.36
CA ASN A 69 7.88 12.62 6.44
C ASN A 69 8.53 12.85 5.06
N ILE A 70 7.79 12.67 3.97
CA ILE A 70 8.29 12.75 2.60
C ILE A 70 7.46 13.82 1.85
N PRO A 71 8.09 14.82 1.23
CA PRO A 71 7.35 15.83 0.49
C PRO A 71 6.63 15.28 -0.74
N THR A 72 5.50 15.89 -1.08
CA THR A 72 4.72 15.59 -2.30
C THR A 72 5.43 16.09 -3.56
N GLY A 73 5.12 15.46 -4.72
CA GLY A 73 5.68 15.76 -6.02
C GLY A 73 6.89 14.89 -6.38
N ARG A 74 6.95 14.44 -7.65
CA ARG A 74 8.05 13.59 -8.14
C ARG A 74 9.43 14.22 -7.93
N ALA A 75 9.57 15.51 -8.16
CA ALA A 75 10.86 16.21 -7.96
C ALA A 75 11.31 16.15 -6.49
N ALA A 76 10.38 16.33 -5.56
CA ALA A 76 10.66 16.23 -4.13
C ALA A 76 11.00 14.79 -3.72
N PHE A 77 10.29 13.80 -4.26
CA PHE A 77 10.59 12.38 -4.08
C PHE A 77 12.02 12.06 -4.56
N VAL A 78 12.39 12.47 -5.79
CA VAL A 78 13.75 12.25 -6.35
C VAL A 78 14.83 12.88 -5.48
N LYS A 79 14.61 14.10 -5.00
CA LYS A 79 15.54 14.78 -4.08
C LYS A 79 15.68 14.02 -2.76
N PHE A 80 14.57 13.59 -2.18
CA PHE A 80 14.58 12.88 -0.90
C PHE A 80 15.28 11.52 -1.03
N PHE A 81 14.85 10.65 -1.94
CA PHE A 81 15.43 9.31 -2.10
C PHE A 81 16.88 9.37 -2.63
N GLY A 82 17.20 10.31 -3.52
CA GLY A 82 18.57 10.50 -3.99
C GLY A 82 19.55 10.94 -2.89
N SER A 83 19.05 11.51 -1.77
CA SER A 83 19.89 11.86 -0.62
C SER A 83 20.22 10.66 0.29
N LEU A 84 19.54 9.52 0.12
CA LEU A 84 19.74 8.35 0.96
C LEU A 84 20.98 7.53 0.59
N GLY A 85 21.41 7.60 -0.66
CA GLY A 85 22.60 6.92 -1.15
C GLY A 85 22.75 6.97 -2.67
N PRO A 86 23.93 6.58 -3.20
CA PRO A 86 24.16 6.46 -4.63
C PRO A 86 23.40 5.27 -5.22
N PRO A 87 23.18 5.26 -6.55
CA PRO A 87 22.60 4.10 -7.23
C PRO A 87 23.51 2.87 -7.10
N THR A 88 22.90 1.69 -6.99
CA THR A 88 23.54 0.39 -6.92
C THR A 88 23.07 -0.49 -8.09
N PRO A 89 23.76 -1.58 -8.46
CA PRO A 89 23.26 -2.49 -9.50
C PRO A 89 21.82 -2.93 -9.21
N ILE A 90 20.96 -2.82 -10.22
CA ILE A 90 19.55 -3.26 -10.10
C ILE A 90 19.54 -4.79 -9.96
N PRO A 91 19.04 -5.33 -8.85
CA PRO A 91 18.98 -6.77 -8.66
C PRO A 91 17.94 -7.42 -9.59
N ASP A 92 18.15 -8.68 -9.98
CA ASP A 92 17.21 -9.41 -10.84
C ASP A 92 15.82 -9.57 -10.19
N ARG A 93 15.78 -9.64 -8.86
CA ARG A 93 14.57 -9.76 -8.05
C ARG A 93 14.67 -8.81 -6.86
N LEU A 94 13.52 -8.46 -6.27
CA LEU A 94 13.50 -7.81 -4.97
C LEU A 94 14.20 -8.71 -3.94
N PRO A 95 15.24 -8.22 -3.25
CA PRO A 95 15.95 -9.00 -2.23
C PRO A 95 15.03 -9.40 -1.07
N ASP A 96 14.10 -8.52 -0.73
CA ASP A 96 13.10 -8.70 0.31
C ASP A 96 11.72 -8.38 -0.30
N PRO A 97 11.06 -9.39 -0.89
CA PRO A 97 9.77 -9.17 -1.55
C PRO A 97 8.65 -9.00 -0.51
N PRO A 98 7.56 -8.28 -0.85
CA PRO A 98 6.43 -8.17 0.05
C PRO A 98 5.80 -9.56 0.30
N ALA A 99 5.34 -9.80 1.51
CA ALA A 99 4.62 -11.02 1.89
C ALA A 99 3.28 -11.13 1.17
N VAL A 100 2.66 -9.99 0.87
CA VAL A 100 1.44 -9.90 0.08
C VAL A 100 1.58 -8.75 -0.92
N ALA A 101 1.20 -9.00 -2.18
CA ALA A 101 1.07 -7.99 -3.22
C ALA A 101 -0.21 -8.28 -4.02
N PHE A 102 -1.15 -7.35 -4.02
CA PHE A 102 -2.36 -7.50 -4.83
C PHE A 102 -2.81 -6.16 -5.41
N GLY A 103 -3.55 -6.23 -6.52
CA GLY A 103 -4.19 -5.09 -7.15
C GLY A 103 -5.70 -5.24 -7.14
N LYS A 104 -6.40 -4.10 -6.97
CA LYS A 104 -7.85 -4.00 -7.15
C LYS A 104 -8.21 -2.67 -7.79
N GLY A 105 -8.75 -2.73 -9.02
CA GLY A 105 -8.95 -1.54 -9.84
C GLY A 105 -7.62 -0.81 -10.07
N ASP A 106 -7.58 0.46 -9.70
CA ASP A 106 -6.38 1.29 -9.84
C ASP A 106 -5.43 1.22 -8.63
N TYR A 107 -5.76 0.43 -7.61
CA TYR A 107 -4.97 0.35 -6.39
C TYR A 107 -4.10 -0.90 -6.35
N VAL A 108 -2.88 -0.74 -5.83
CA VAL A 108 -1.96 -1.82 -5.50
C VAL A 108 -1.65 -1.73 -4.00
N VAL A 109 -1.75 -2.86 -3.31
CA VAL A 109 -1.41 -2.97 -1.89
C VAL A 109 -0.25 -3.93 -1.73
N LEU A 110 0.73 -3.50 -0.94
CA LEU A 110 1.89 -4.29 -0.53
C LEU A 110 1.88 -4.44 0.99
N VAL A 111 2.17 -5.64 1.47
CA VAL A 111 2.37 -5.93 2.90
C VAL A 111 3.78 -6.47 3.06
N TRP A 112 4.57 -5.83 3.91
CA TRP A 112 5.95 -6.20 4.18
C TRP A 112 6.09 -6.80 5.55
N ASN A 113 6.88 -7.87 5.66
CA ASN A 113 7.30 -8.41 6.95
C ASN A 113 8.67 -7.83 7.32
N HIS A 114 8.78 -7.38 8.54
CA HIS A 114 10.02 -6.85 9.10
C HIS A 114 10.38 -7.59 10.39
N SER A 115 11.64 -7.48 10.77
CA SER A 115 12.14 -7.93 12.07
C SER A 115 12.87 -6.78 12.75
N ALA A 116 12.65 -6.62 14.04
CA ALA A 116 13.34 -5.64 14.85
C ALA A 116 13.79 -6.26 16.19
N VAL A 117 14.76 -5.64 16.82
CA VAL A 117 15.17 -6.01 18.19
C VAL A 117 14.06 -5.65 19.16
N ASP A 118 13.72 -6.58 20.05
CA ASP A 118 12.73 -6.36 21.10
C ASP A 118 13.26 -5.32 22.10
N PRO A 119 12.62 -4.15 22.24
CA PRO A 119 13.10 -3.10 23.15
C PRO A 119 13.06 -3.51 24.63
N ALA A 120 12.20 -4.48 24.99
CA ALA A 120 12.12 -5.02 26.35
C ALA A 120 13.13 -6.14 26.60
N ASN A 121 13.63 -6.79 25.53
CA ASN A 121 14.57 -7.92 25.60
C ASN A 121 15.60 -7.83 24.45
N PRO A 122 16.67 -7.02 24.58
CA PRO A 122 17.60 -6.74 23.47
C PRO A 122 18.31 -7.96 22.84
N GLY A 123 18.26 -9.13 23.49
CA GLY A 123 18.74 -10.41 22.94
C GLY A 123 17.73 -11.15 22.07
N ARG A 124 16.52 -10.61 21.86
CA ARG A 124 15.45 -11.22 21.07
C ARG A 124 15.01 -10.28 19.95
N THR A 125 14.39 -10.86 18.92
CA THR A 125 13.74 -10.10 17.85
C THR A 125 12.25 -10.39 17.86
N TYR A 126 11.46 -9.45 17.32
CA TYR A 126 10.05 -9.62 17.01
C TYR A 126 9.76 -9.26 15.57
N SER A 127 8.71 -9.82 15.00
CA SER A 127 8.24 -9.48 13.65
C SER A 127 7.13 -8.45 13.72
N TYR A 128 7.12 -7.54 12.74
CA TYR A 128 6.04 -6.58 12.53
C TYR A 128 5.78 -6.39 11.04
N ASN A 129 4.66 -5.77 10.68
CA ASN A 129 4.31 -5.52 9.29
C ASN A 129 4.19 -4.02 9.02
N SER A 130 4.55 -3.60 7.80
CA SER A 130 4.18 -2.31 7.24
C SER A 130 3.33 -2.49 5.99
N PHE A 131 2.66 -1.42 5.59
CA PHE A 131 1.70 -1.44 4.50
C PHE A 131 1.95 -0.27 3.58
N ASP A 132 1.91 -0.53 2.28
CA ASP A 132 1.90 0.50 1.26
C ASP A 132 0.66 0.32 0.39
N CYS A 133 -0.01 1.42 0.08
CA CYS A 133 -1.08 1.47 -0.89
C CYS A 133 -0.72 2.51 -1.96
N LEU A 134 -0.83 2.13 -3.23
CA LEU A 134 -0.50 2.99 -4.35
C LEU A 134 -1.70 3.08 -5.29
N ARG A 135 -2.03 4.29 -5.75
CA ARG A 135 -3.00 4.48 -6.82
C ARG A 135 -2.27 4.67 -8.14
N ILE A 136 -2.71 3.91 -9.13
CA ILE A 136 -2.14 3.91 -10.47
C ILE A 136 -3.08 4.69 -11.40
N GLN A 137 -2.53 5.65 -12.12
CA GLN A 137 -3.26 6.39 -13.13
C GLN A 137 -2.39 6.56 -14.38
N ASN A 138 -2.93 6.28 -15.55
CA ASN A 138 -2.21 6.35 -16.82
C ASN A 138 -0.89 5.55 -16.83
N GLY A 139 -0.89 4.37 -16.18
CA GLY A 139 0.29 3.49 -16.08
C GLY A 139 1.40 4.02 -15.18
N LYS A 140 1.10 4.98 -14.30
CA LYS A 140 2.05 5.57 -13.35
C LYS A 140 1.49 5.59 -11.94
N VAL A 141 2.38 5.54 -10.95
CA VAL A 141 2.05 5.80 -9.55
C VAL A 141 1.66 7.27 -9.42
N GLN A 142 0.40 7.52 -9.10
CA GLN A 142 -0.15 8.85 -8.90
C GLN A 142 -0.17 9.23 -7.41
N GLU A 143 -0.46 8.27 -6.53
CA GLU A 143 -0.52 8.52 -5.09
C GLU A 143 0.06 7.33 -4.31
N HIS A 144 0.56 7.63 -3.11
CA HIS A 144 1.12 6.65 -2.21
C HIS A 144 0.71 6.94 -0.76
N TRP A 145 0.23 5.92 -0.07
CA TRP A 145 -0.07 5.90 1.37
C TRP A 145 0.75 4.80 2.03
N ASP A 146 1.15 5.04 3.25
CA ASP A 146 1.77 4.05 4.13
C ASP A 146 1.30 4.28 5.59
N ASP A 147 1.76 3.46 6.51
CA ASP A 147 1.45 3.52 7.93
C ASP A 147 2.37 4.46 8.73
N ALA A 148 3.17 5.29 8.05
CA ALA A 148 4.16 6.16 8.71
C ALA A 148 3.49 7.26 9.52
N GLN A 149 3.94 7.39 10.76
CA GLN A 149 3.64 8.52 11.62
C GLN A 149 4.69 9.62 11.44
N LYS A 150 4.32 10.87 11.71
CA LYS A 150 5.25 11.99 11.65
C LYS A 150 6.37 11.80 12.67
N GLN A 151 7.60 11.84 12.19
CA GLN A 151 8.79 11.67 13.00
C GLN A 151 9.40 13.03 13.38
N ALA A 152 10.16 13.07 14.46
CA ALA A 152 10.97 14.22 14.79
C ALA A 152 12.03 14.46 13.68
N PRO A 153 12.42 15.72 13.43
CA PRO A 153 13.51 16.01 12.50
C PRO A 153 14.76 15.20 12.84
N ARG A 154 15.35 14.56 11.83
CA ARG A 154 16.61 13.84 12.01
C ARG A 154 17.71 14.86 12.36
N PRO A 155 18.52 14.64 13.42
CA PRO A 155 19.65 15.51 13.70
C PRO A 155 20.54 15.63 12.47
N ALA A 156 21.06 16.83 12.18
CA ALA A 156 22.04 16.99 11.13
C ALA A 156 23.23 16.07 11.43
N ARG A 157 23.68 15.29 10.45
CA ARG A 157 24.91 14.53 10.59
C ARG A 157 26.02 15.58 10.74
N GLY A 158 26.65 15.61 11.92
CA GLY A 158 27.84 16.40 12.12
C GLY A 158 28.89 15.98 11.09
N ASN A 159 29.47 16.98 10.41
CA ASN A 159 30.64 16.80 9.53
C ASN A 159 31.82 16.34 10.33
#